data_ba4bb21acbf8aafc2e887bf9ed7841e0
#
_entry.id   ba4bb21acbf8aafc2e887bf9ed7841e0
#
_cell.length_a   1.000
_cell.length_b   1.000
_cell.length_c   1.000
_cell.angle_alpha   90.00
_cell.angle_beta   90.00
_cell.angle_gamma   90.00
#
_symmetry.space_group_name_H-M   'P 1'
#
loop_
_entity.id
_entity.type
_entity.pdbx_description
1 polymer ?
#
loop_
_entity_poly.entity_id
_entity_poly.type
_entity_poly.pdbx_seq_one_letter_code
_entity_poly.pdbx_strand_id
1 'polypeptide(L)'
;MKSDIQIAQEAKMKNIREIAAGLNLSEDDIDQYGKYKCKISLDVLERSKEEKKGKLVLVTAINPTPAGEGKSTVTIGLGQALNKRNKKAIVALREPSLGPVFGLKGGAAGGGYAQVVPMEDINLHFTEIGRAHV
;
A
#
# COMPACT_ATOMS: atom_id res chain seq x y z
N MET A 1 -1.58 11.27 22.66
CA MET A 1 -1.59 10.24 21.59
C MET A 1 -0.87 10.85 20.39
N LYS A 2 0.04 10.14 19.73
CA LYS A 2 0.73 10.66 18.55
C LYS A 2 -0.24 10.77 17.37
N SER A 3 -0.07 11.80 16.53
CA SER A 3 -0.81 11.92 15.27
C SER A 3 -0.33 10.91 14.24
N ASP A 4 -1.12 10.64 13.21
CA ASP A 4 -0.76 9.73 12.11
C ASP A 4 0.54 10.16 11.42
N ILE A 5 0.72 11.46 11.23
CA ILE A 5 1.95 12.04 10.65
C ILE A 5 3.16 11.76 11.54
N GLN A 6 3.05 11.96 12.84
CA GLN A 6 4.15 11.68 13.77
C GLN A 6 4.55 10.20 13.76
N ILE A 7 3.56 9.30 13.72
CA ILE A 7 3.80 7.86 13.65
C ILE A 7 4.49 7.51 12.33
N ALA A 8 4.04 8.07 11.20
CA ALA A 8 4.64 7.84 9.89
C ALA A 8 6.10 8.33 9.82
N GLN A 9 6.39 9.52 10.37
CA GLN A 9 7.73 10.11 10.36
C GLN A 9 8.72 9.36 11.28
N GLU A 10 8.25 8.78 12.36
CA GLU A 10 9.08 7.98 13.26
C GLU A 10 9.30 6.53 12.77
N ALA A 11 8.57 6.10 11.74
CA ALA A 11 8.67 4.75 11.21
C ALA A 11 10.04 4.47 10.60
N LYS A 12 10.67 3.36 10.99
CA LYS A 12 11.90 2.88 10.36
C LYS A 12 11.56 2.16 9.06
N MET A 13 11.65 2.88 7.95
CA MET A 13 11.36 2.33 6.63
C MET A 13 12.48 1.40 6.17
N LYS A 14 12.10 0.25 5.64
CA LYS A 14 13.01 -0.65 4.93
C LYS A 14 13.21 -0.20 3.49
N ASN A 15 14.36 -0.53 2.91
CA ASN A 15 14.56 -0.33 1.49
C ASN A 15 13.56 -1.17 0.70
N ILE A 16 13.06 -0.63 -0.42
CA ILE A 16 12.07 -1.35 -1.23
C ILE A 16 12.60 -2.66 -1.81
N ARG A 17 13.93 -2.77 -2.02
CA ARG A 17 14.59 -4.02 -2.43
C ARG A 17 14.40 -5.13 -1.40
N GLU A 18 14.50 -4.80 -0.11
CA GLU A 18 14.29 -5.78 0.96
C GLU A 18 12.85 -6.27 0.98
N ILE A 19 11.90 -5.37 0.73
CA ILE A 19 10.48 -5.72 0.64
C ILE A 19 10.23 -6.61 -0.58
N ALA A 20 10.78 -6.26 -1.74
CA ALA A 20 10.67 -7.04 -2.98
C ALA A 20 11.28 -8.44 -2.83
N ALA A 21 12.46 -8.54 -2.22
CA ALA A 21 13.10 -9.83 -1.93
C ALA A 21 12.22 -10.73 -1.05
N GLY A 22 11.49 -10.15 -0.08
CA GLY A 22 10.51 -10.88 0.74
C GLY A 22 9.34 -11.48 -0.06
N LEU A 23 9.09 -10.96 -1.26
CA LEU A 23 8.09 -11.44 -2.21
C LEU A 23 8.69 -12.37 -3.29
N ASN A 24 9.97 -12.75 -3.16
CA ASN A 24 10.75 -13.50 -4.16
C ASN A 24 10.90 -12.75 -5.51
N LEU A 25 10.90 -11.42 -5.47
CA LEU A 25 11.18 -10.58 -6.63
C LEU A 25 12.68 -10.24 -6.65
N SER A 26 13.30 -10.39 -7.82
CA SER A 26 14.68 -9.98 -8.09
C SER A 26 14.78 -8.48 -8.36
N GLU A 27 15.99 -7.96 -8.46
CA GLU A 27 16.20 -6.56 -8.85
C GLU A 27 15.74 -6.28 -10.28
N ASP A 28 15.81 -7.27 -11.18
CA ASP A 28 15.34 -7.17 -12.57
C ASP A 28 13.80 -7.13 -12.67
N ASP A 29 13.12 -7.53 -11.62
CA ASP A 29 11.66 -7.52 -11.55
C ASP A 29 11.07 -6.17 -11.14
N ILE A 30 11.91 -5.24 -10.72
CA ILE A 30 11.47 -3.98 -10.15
C ILE A 30 12.18 -2.77 -10.75
N ASP A 31 11.40 -1.74 -11.08
CA ASP A 31 11.90 -0.41 -11.39
C ASP A 31 11.80 0.47 -10.15
N GLN A 32 12.94 0.89 -9.60
CA GLN A 32 12.96 1.67 -8.37
C GLN A 32 12.67 3.15 -8.60
N TYR A 33 11.84 3.71 -7.74
CA TYR A 33 11.56 5.14 -7.63
C TYR A 33 12.04 5.64 -6.26
N GLY A 34 13.33 5.94 -6.18
CA GLY A 34 13.99 6.24 -4.91
C GLY A 34 14.19 5.00 -4.04
N LYS A 35 14.26 5.19 -2.72
CA LYS A 35 14.62 4.12 -1.76
C LYS A 35 13.43 3.26 -1.33
N TYR A 36 12.21 3.78 -1.43
CA TYR A 36 11.04 3.24 -0.72
C TYR A 36 9.86 2.89 -1.63
N LYS A 37 10.00 3.05 -2.93
CA LYS A 37 8.97 2.74 -3.93
C LYS A 37 9.56 2.02 -5.12
N CYS A 38 8.77 1.18 -5.76
CA CYS A 38 9.11 0.58 -7.05
C CYS A 38 7.85 0.27 -7.85
N LYS A 39 8.03 0.08 -9.15
CA LYS A 39 7.07 -0.61 -10.00
C LYS A 39 7.53 -2.05 -10.17
N ILE A 40 6.58 -2.96 -10.34
CA ILE A 40 6.85 -4.36 -10.62
C ILE A 40 6.69 -4.55 -12.14
N SER A 41 7.66 -5.23 -12.77
CA SER A 41 7.58 -5.57 -14.19
C SER A 41 6.35 -6.44 -14.48
N LEU A 42 5.70 -6.21 -15.61
CA LEU A 42 4.58 -7.05 -16.06
C LEU A 42 5.01 -8.49 -16.38
N ASP A 43 6.27 -8.73 -16.64
CA ASP A 43 6.81 -10.08 -16.86
C ASP A 43 6.63 -10.98 -15.64
N VAL A 44 6.61 -10.40 -14.45
CA VAL A 44 6.29 -11.12 -13.19
C VAL A 44 4.88 -11.70 -13.24
N LEU A 45 3.92 -10.95 -13.79
CA LEU A 45 2.55 -11.44 -13.95
C LEU A 45 2.50 -12.63 -14.91
N GLU A 46 3.21 -12.53 -16.05
CA GLU A 46 3.22 -13.59 -17.06
C GLU A 46 3.78 -14.90 -16.51
N ARG A 47 4.94 -14.87 -15.85
CA ARG A 47 5.58 -16.07 -15.29
C ARG A 47 4.88 -16.63 -14.06
N SER A 48 4.09 -15.82 -13.33
CA SER A 48 3.35 -16.30 -12.15
C SER A 48 1.96 -16.86 -12.46
N LYS A 49 1.53 -16.88 -13.74
CA LYS A 49 0.21 -17.37 -14.14
C LYS A 49 -0.05 -18.81 -13.71
N GLU A 50 0.96 -19.65 -13.80
CA GLU A 50 0.89 -21.08 -13.49
C GLU A 50 1.21 -21.39 -12.01
N GLU A 51 1.58 -20.38 -11.21
CA GLU A 51 1.86 -20.58 -9.80
C GLU A 51 0.58 -20.80 -9.00
N LYS A 52 0.73 -21.46 -7.84
CA LYS A 52 -0.37 -21.69 -6.92
C LYS A 52 -0.94 -20.36 -6.42
N LYS A 53 -2.20 -20.12 -6.72
CA LYS A 53 -2.91 -18.91 -6.30
C LYS A 53 -3.15 -18.89 -4.79
N GLY A 54 -2.91 -17.74 -4.18
CA GLY A 54 -3.25 -17.47 -2.80
C GLY A 54 -4.76 -17.27 -2.58
N LYS A 55 -5.13 -17.01 -1.33
CA LYS A 55 -6.51 -16.65 -0.97
C LYS A 55 -6.71 -15.14 -1.14
N LEU A 56 -7.79 -14.76 -1.81
CA LEU A 56 -8.22 -13.37 -1.91
C LEU A 56 -9.16 -13.04 -0.76
N VAL A 57 -8.86 -11.96 -0.05
CA VAL A 57 -9.71 -11.41 1.02
C VAL A 57 -10.14 -9.99 0.62
N LEU A 58 -11.42 -9.79 0.41
CA LEU A 58 -12.00 -8.49 0.11
C LEU A 58 -12.43 -7.79 1.40
N VAL A 59 -11.92 -6.56 1.60
CA VAL A 59 -12.38 -5.65 2.67
C VAL A 59 -13.24 -4.57 2.03
N THR A 60 -14.50 -4.52 2.42
CA THR A 60 -15.47 -3.57 1.86
C THR A 60 -16.37 -3.01 2.95
N ALA A 61 -17.24 -2.07 2.60
CA ALA A 61 -18.27 -1.52 3.45
C ALA A 61 -19.63 -1.58 2.74
N ILE A 62 -20.69 -1.67 3.53
CA ILE A 62 -22.06 -1.77 3.01
C ILE A 62 -22.50 -0.42 2.42
N ASN A 63 -22.32 0.67 3.18
CA ASN A 63 -22.70 2.02 2.77
C ASN A 63 -21.52 2.99 2.90
N PRO A 64 -21.39 3.96 2.00
CA PRO A 64 -20.42 5.03 2.16
C PRO A 64 -20.88 6.01 3.27
N THR A 65 -19.91 6.57 4.01
CA THR A 65 -20.14 7.63 4.98
C THR A 65 -19.23 8.84 4.70
N PRO A 66 -19.62 10.06 5.08
CA PRO A 66 -18.77 11.25 4.88
C PRO A 66 -17.41 11.16 5.57
N ALA A 67 -17.36 10.51 6.74
CA ALA A 67 -16.14 10.33 7.52
C ALA A 67 -15.23 9.18 7.02
N GLY A 68 -15.73 8.37 6.08
CA GLY A 68 -15.08 7.12 5.67
C GLY A 68 -15.42 5.95 6.62
N GLU A 69 -15.19 4.73 6.18
CA GLU A 69 -15.58 3.51 6.89
C GLU A 69 -14.36 2.72 7.43
N GLY A 70 -13.16 3.26 7.28
CA GLY A 70 -11.94 2.63 7.77
C GLY A 70 -11.47 1.42 6.95
N LYS A 71 -11.97 1.23 5.72
CA LYS A 71 -11.58 0.10 4.85
C LYS A 71 -10.06 -0.04 4.69
N SER A 72 -9.39 1.05 4.35
CA SER A 72 -7.93 1.03 4.15
C SER A 72 -7.20 0.70 5.44
N THR A 73 -7.57 1.31 6.57
CA THR A 73 -6.96 1.05 7.88
C THR A 73 -7.13 -0.42 8.29
N VAL A 74 -8.32 -0.97 8.12
CA VAL A 74 -8.60 -2.39 8.43
C VAL A 74 -7.80 -3.31 7.50
N THR A 75 -7.74 -3.01 6.21
CA THR A 75 -6.99 -3.80 5.23
C THR A 75 -5.49 -3.85 5.57
N ILE A 76 -4.91 -2.70 5.89
CA ILE A 76 -3.49 -2.59 6.26
C ILE A 76 -3.24 -3.31 7.59
N GLY A 77 -4.07 -3.07 8.60
CA GLY A 77 -3.96 -3.73 9.90
C GLY A 77 -4.07 -5.25 9.79
N LEU A 78 -4.97 -5.76 8.95
CA LEU A 78 -5.10 -7.19 8.67
C LEU A 78 -3.84 -7.74 8.00
N GLY A 79 -3.31 -7.05 6.99
CA GLY A 79 -2.06 -7.43 6.31
C GLY A 79 -0.87 -7.49 7.29
N GLN A 80 -0.73 -6.47 8.14
CA GLN A 80 0.30 -6.44 9.20
C GLN A 80 0.13 -7.61 10.18
N ALA A 81 -1.09 -7.88 10.63
CA ALA A 81 -1.37 -8.97 11.57
C ALA A 81 -1.05 -10.35 10.98
N LEU A 82 -1.39 -10.57 9.70
CA LEU A 82 -1.06 -11.79 8.99
C LEU A 82 0.45 -11.99 8.86
N ASN A 83 1.17 -10.96 8.41
CA ASN A 83 2.63 -11.02 8.27
C ASN A 83 3.32 -11.22 9.64
N LYS A 84 2.85 -10.58 10.71
CA LYS A 84 3.35 -10.79 12.09
C LYS A 84 3.14 -12.23 12.57
N ARG A 85 2.16 -12.95 12.03
CA ARG A 85 1.90 -14.36 12.30
C ARG A 85 2.56 -15.30 11.28
N ASN A 86 3.58 -14.83 10.58
CA ASN A 86 4.33 -15.57 9.55
C ASN A 86 3.45 -16.11 8.40
N LYS A 87 2.36 -15.41 8.09
CA LYS A 87 1.56 -15.65 6.89
C LYS A 87 2.01 -14.67 5.81
N LYS A 88 2.34 -15.18 4.62
CA LYS A 88 2.67 -14.34 3.47
C LYS A 88 1.39 -13.62 3.01
N ALA A 89 1.30 -12.34 3.25
CA ALA A 89 0.16 -11.52 2.86
C ALA A 89 0.64 -10.26 2.14
N ILE A 90 0.00 -9.94 1.04
CA ILE A 90 0.19 -8.71 0.28
C ILE A 90 -1.11 -7.91 0.37
N VAL A 91 -0.98 -6.61 0.60
CA VAL A 91 -2.12 -5.70 0.64
C VAL A 91 -2.22 -4.98 -0.69
N ALA A 92 -3.36 -5.09 -1.34
CA ALA A 92 -3.70 -4.30 -2.52
C ALA A 92 -4.68 -3.20 -2.11
N LEU A 93 -4.29 -1.95 -2.26
CA LEU A 93 -5.11 -0.79 -1.91
C LEU A 93 -5.60 -0.10 -3.18
N ARG A 94 -6.80 0.44 -3.09
CA ARG A 94 -7.28 1.36 -4.11
C ARG A 94 -6.51 2.67 -4.00
N GLU A 95 -6.18 3.23 -5.14
CA GLU A 95 -5.66 4.59 -5.22
C GLU A 95 -6.63 5.61 -4.58
N PRO A 96 -6.15 6.57 -3.73
CA PRO A 96 -7.00 7.63 -3.23
C PRO A 96 -7.44 8.55 -4.38
N SER A 97 -8.54 9.25 -4.21
CA SER A 97 -8.94 10.34 -5.09
C SER A 97 -8.23 11.64 -4.66
N LEU A 98 -8.31 12.69 -5.48
CA LEU A 98 -7.84 14.05 -5.14
C LEU A 98 -8.43 14.59 -3.81
N GLY A 99 -9.51 14.00 -3.31
CA GLY A 99 -10.18 14.40 -2.08
C GLY A 99 -9.28 14.56 -0.86
N PRO A 100 -8.29 13.68 -0.57
CA PRO A 100 -7.38 13.84 0.56
C PRO A 100 -6.55 15.11 0.52
N VAL A 101 -6.13 15.56 -0.66
CA VAL A 101 -5.33 16.78 -0.84
C VAL A 101 -6.15 18.02 -0.48
N PHE A 102 -7.46 17.98 -0.71
CA PHE A 102 -8.40 19.06 -0.38
C PHE A 102 -9.11 18.87 0.96
N GLY A 103 -8.73 17.86 1.74
CA GLY A 103 -9.34 17.58 3.05
C GLY A 103 -10.75 17.00 3.01
N LEU A 104 -11.21 16.55 1.83
CA LEU A 104 -12.59 16.06 1.63
C LEU A 104 -12.75 14.55 1.88
N LYS A 105 -11.68 13.79 1.91
CA LYS A 105 -11.68 12.34 2.19
C LYS A 105 -10.43 11.93 2.95
N GLY A 106 -10.53 10.85 3.73
CA GLY A 106 -9.37 10.21 4.38
C GLY A 106 -8.33 9.70 3.38
N GLY A 107 -7.05 9.72 3.77
CA GLY A 107 -5.96 9.22 2.95
C GLY A 107 -6.05 7.71 2.72
N ALA A 108 -5.46 7.21 1.62
CA ALA A 108 -5.39 5.78 1.32
C ALA A 108 -4.28 5.05 2.08
N ALA A 109 -3.44 5.77 2.81
CA ALA A 109 -2.31 5.20 3.53
C ALA A 109 -2.68 4.51 4.87
N GLY A 110 -3.95 4.52 5.27
CA GLY A 110 -4.38 4.00 6.57
C GLY A 110 -4.32 5.05 7.68
N GLY A 111 -4.19 4.61 8.93
CA GLY A 111 -4.12 5.50 10.11
C GLY A 111 -3.53 4.82 11.34
N GLY A 112 -3.12 5.61 12.31
CA GLY A 112 -2.45 5.12 13.52
C GLY A 112 -1.21 4.32 13.18
N TYR A 113 -1.09 3.13 13.77
CA TYR A 113 0.00 2.18 13.47
C TYR A 113 -0.29 1.27 12.27
N ALA A 114 -1.49 1.35 11.68
CA ALA A 114 -1.87 0.63 10.46
C ALA A 114 -1.72 1.56 9.25
N GLN A 115 -0.47 1.86 8.88
CA GLN A 115 -0.16 2.76 7.78
C GLN A 115 0.78 2.13 6.77
N VAL A 116 0.65 2.54 5.50
CA VAL A 116 1.64 2.33 4.44
C VAL A 116 2.53 3.57 4.39
N VAL A 117 3.83 3.37 4.41
CA VAL A 117 4.83 4.45 4.37
C VAL A 117 5.71 4.32 3.10
N PRO A 118 6.18 5.41 2.52
CA PRO A 118 5.98 6.81 2.91
C PRO A 118 4.56 7.31 2.60
N MET A 119 3.87 7.83 3.61
CA MET A 119 2.48 8.26 3.50
C MET A 119 2.31 9.45 2.55
N GLU A 120 3.22 10.39 2.61
CA GLU A 120 3.20 11.61 1.79
C GLU A 120 3.28 11.26 0.31
N ASP A 121 4.17 10.38 -0.07
CA ASP A 121 4.34 9.93 -1.46
C ASP A 121 3.09 9.22 -2.00
N ILE A 122 2.46 8.39 -1.17
CA ILE A 122 1.23 7.69 -1.54
C ILE A 122 0.09 8.68 -1.73
N ASN A 123 -0.05 9.66 -0.86
CA ASN A 123 -1.10 10.67 -0.96
C ASN A 123 -0.86 11.68 -2.09
N LEU A 124 0.40 11.99 -2.43
CA LEU A 124 0.76 12.93 -3.50
C LEU A 124 0.79 12.29 -4.89
N HIS A 125 0.81 10.97 -4.97
CA HIS A 125 0.88 10.25 -6.24
C HIS A 125 -0.27 10.58 -7.21
N PHE A 126 -1.38 11.08 -6.71
CA PHE A 126 -2.57 11.50 -7.46
C PHE A 126 -2.52 12.93 -7.96
N THR A 127 -1.58 13.72 -7.50
CA THR A 127 -1.42 15.11 -7.89
C THR A 127 -0.40 15.29 -9.00
N GLU A 128 0.33 14.23 -9.35
CA GLU A 128 1.24 14.26 -10.48
C GLU A 128 0.48 14.12 -11.79
N ILE A 129 0.26 15.25 -12.46
CA ILE A 129 -0.26 15.30 -13.82
C ILE A 129 0.68 14.51 -14.74
N GLY A 130 0.20 13.43 -15.33
CA GLY A 130 0.87 12.76 -16.44
C GLY A 130 1.34 11.33 -16.19
N ARG A 131 1.00 10.68 -15.07
CA ARG A 131 1.21 9.25 -14.90
C ARG A 131 -0.12 8.51 -14.87
N ALA A 132 -0.67 8.26 -16.07
CA ALA A 132 -1.67 7.22 -16.22
C ALA A 132 -0.98 5.89 -15.92
N HIS A 133 -1.34 5.24 -14.84
CA HIS A 133 -1.02 3.84 -14.62
C HIS A 133 -2.15 3.03 -15.24
N VAL A 134 -1.81 2.33 -16.29
CA VAL A 134 -2.64 1.28 -16.86
C VAL A 134 -2.38 0.01 -16.08
#